data_412010e6b7422a771e1606e744d8e647
#
_entry.id   412010e6b7422a771e1606e744d8e647
#
_cell.length_a   1.000
_cell.length_b   1.000
_cell.length_c   1.000
_cell.angle_alpha   90.00
_cell.angle_beta   90.00
_cell.angle_gamma   90.00
#
_symmetry.space_group_name_H-M   'P 1'
#
loop_
_entity.id
_entity.type
_entity.pdbx_description
1 polymer ?
#
loop_
_entity_poly.entity_id
_entity_poly.type
_entity_poly.pdbx_seq_one_letter_code
_entity_poly.pdbx_strand_id
1 'polypeptide(L)'
;GGGPVGIGDVQGVEVSGNAGKLKKRKQVKIRIKMKMAQPEMDDGELDAKKVGNRIRRRKRAFQACYERELKRSSDLAGKVLLEVTVGSNGRVNSVEILENDLNASVGNCVRSKMRSIRFPKPDGGDEAIFTYPFVFSKG
;
A
#
# COMPACT_ATOMS: atom_id res chain seq x y z
N GLY A 1 -11.04 -8.99 35.82
CA GLY A 1 -11.09 -8.78 36.51
C GLY A 1 -10.76 -7.93 35.98
N GLY A 2 -10.57 -8.37 36.38
CA GLY A 2 -10.64 -8.21 37.07
C GLY A 2 -10.25 -7.61 36.44
N GLY A 3 -10.30 -8.37 36.51
CA GLY A 3 -10.42 -8.23 37.15
C GLY A 3 -9.97 -7.82 36.55
N PRO A 4 -9.98 -8.51 36.32
CA PRO A 4 -9.88 -8.20 36.56
C PRO A 4 -9.64 -7.89 36.11
N VAL A 5 -9.83 -8.65 36.16
CA VAL A 5 -9.85 -8.46 36.52
C VAL A 5 -9.65 -8.07 36.03
N GLY A 6 -9.68 -9.12 36.10
CA GLY A 6 -10.00 -8.87 36.54
C GLY A 6 -9.68 -8.43 35.87
N ILE A 7 -9.46 -8.70 35.56
CA ILE A 7 -9.42 -8.39 35.75
C ILE A 7 -9.24 -7.82 35.23
N GLY A 8 -9.32 -8.91 35.11
CA GLY A 8 -9.64 -8.45 35.44
C GLY A 8 -9.37 -7.81 34.74
N ASP A 9 -9.45 -8.47 34.74
CA ASP A 9 -9.50 -7.90 34.97
C ASP A 9 -9.21 -7.41 34.10
N VAL A 10 -9.24 -8.10 33.86
CA VAL A 10 -9.41 -7.54 33.85
C VAL A 10 -9.23 -7.08 33.12
N GLN A 11 -9.14 -7.40 32.81
CA GLN A 11 -9.15 -6.97 32.92
C GLN A 11 -9.09 -6.43 32.20
N GLY A 12 -9.13 -7.40 31.81
CA GLY A 12 -9.48 -6.87 32.04
C GLY A 12 -9.39 -6.23 31.24
N VAL A 13 -9.50 -6.72 31.05
CA VAL A 13 -9.66 -5.94 31.21
C VAL A 13 -9.53 -5.23 30.78
N GLU A 14 -9.47 -5.54 30.50
CA GLU A 14 -9.50 -4.74 30.88
C GLU A 14 -9.48 -4.10 30.42
N VAL A 15 -9.51 -4.70 30.08
CA VAL A 15 -9.63 -3.91 30.36
C VAL A 15 -9.53 -3.25 30.20
N SER A 16 -9.53 -3.50 30.11
CA SER A 16 -9.43 -2.67 30.55
C SER A 16 -9.29 -1.98 30.34
N GLY A 17 -9.21 -2.27 29.98
CA GLY A 17 -9.22 -1.57 30.30
C GLY A 17 -8.84 -0.91 30.01
N ASN A 18 -9.18 -0.94 30.05
CA ASN A 18 -8.76 -0.24 30.21
C ASN A 18 -8.46 0.08 29.99
N ALA A 19 -8.50 -0.34 29.75
CA ALA A 19 -8.16 -0.03 29.83
C ALA A 19 -7.84 0.35 29.55
N GLY A 20 -7.81 0.24 29.46
CA GLY A 20 -7.39 0.50 29.50
C GLY A 20 -6.81 0.86 28.95
N LYS A 21 -6.69 0.92 29.10
CA LYS A 21 -5.86 1.12 28.66
C LYS A 21 -5.19 0.63 28.33
N LEU A 22 -5.23 0.45 27.82
CA LEU A 22 -4.50 -0.07 27.43
C LEU A 22 -3.47 -0.03 27.55
N LYS A 23 -3.05 -0.45 27.92
CA LYS A 23 -2.02 -0.48 27.93
C LYS A 23 -1.31 -0.71 27.05
N LYS A 24 -0.87 -0.31 27.23
CA LYS A 24 -0.43 -0.49 26.04
C LYS A 24 0.66 -1.35 25.95
N ARG A 25 0.51 -2.33 25.28
CA ARG A 25 1.57 -3.17 25.12
C ARG A 25 2.57 -2.57 24.23
N LYS A 26 3.78 -2.88 24.38
CA LYS A 26 4.79 -2.44 23.54
C LYS A 26 4.65 -2.99 22.23
N GLN A 27 4.46 -2.20 21.25
CA GLN A 27 4.46 -2.65 19.91
C GLN A 27 5.78 -2.30 19.32
N VAL A 28 6.40 -3.26 18.67
CA VAL A 28 7.60 -2.99 17.92
C VAL A 28 7.20 -2.23 16.70
N LYS A 29 7.61 -0.99 16.61
CA LYS A 29 7.35 -0.21 15.45
C LYS A 29 8.30 -0.59 14.36
N ILE A 30 7.76 -1.07 13.26
CA ILE A 30 8.54 -1.38 12.10
C ILE A 30 8.66 -0.11 11.29
N ARG A 31 9.90 0.35 11.12
CA ARG A 31 10.13 1.53 10.29
C ARG A 31 10.32 1.08 8.87
N ILE A 32 9.62 1.72 7.98
CA ILE A 32 9.75 1.42 6.56
C ILE A 32 9.93 2.72 5.79
N LYS A 33 10.54 2.59 4.63
CA LYS A 33 10.66 3.67 3.68
C LYS A 33 10.03 3.20 2.40
N MET A 34 9.22 4.04 1.80
CA MET A 34 8.68 3.76 0.49
C MET A 34 8.89 4.99 -0.37
N LYS A 35 9.62 4.82 -1.46
CA LYS A 35 9.80 5.89 -2.42
C LYS A 35 8.75 5.77 -3.48
N MET A 36 8.08 6.87 -3.75
CA MET A 36 7.06 6.94 -4.77
C MET A 36 7.51 7.97 -5.80
N ALA A 37 7.78 7.49 -6.98
CA ALA A 37 8.29 8.34 -8.05
C ALA A 37 7.16 8.97 -8.83
N GLN A 38 7.50 9.72 -9.86
CA GLN A 38 6.55 10.17 -10.85
C GLN A 38 6.28 9.01 -11.77
N PRO A 39 5.03 8.85 -12.24
CA PRO A 39 4.75 7.82 -13.23
C PRO A 39 5.41 8.15 -14.55
N GLU A 40 5.80 7.12 -15.26
CA GLU A 40 6.34 7.29 -16.59
C GLU A 40 5.22 6.99 -17.58
N MET A 41 4.83 7.99 -18.37
CA MET A 41 3.72 7.85 -19.30
C MET A 41 4.24 7.20 -20.57
N ASP A 42 3.72 6.01 -20.88
CA ASP A 42 4.21 5.23 -22.02
C ASP A 42 3.33 5.39 -23.25
N ASP A 43 2.04 5.57 -23.06
CA ASP A 43 1.12 5.73 -24.17
C ASP A 43 -0.14 6.44 -23.69
N GLY A 44 -0.80 7.12 -24.61
CA GLY A 44 -2.04 7.82 -24.30
C GLY A 44 -1.81 9.16 -23.62
N GLU A 45 -2.91 9.80 -23.27
CA GLU A 45 -2.85 11.17 -22.75
C GLU A 45 -3.43 11.27 -21.36
N LEU A 46 -2.59 11.11 -20.37
CA LEU A 46 -2.91 11.35 -18.98
C LEU A 46 -1.84 12.24 -18.39
N ASP A 47 -2.28 13.15 -17.54
CA ASP A 47 -1.38 14.06 -16.84
C ASP A 47 -0.64 13.30 -15.75
N ALA A 48 0.67 13.17 -15.90
CA ALA A 48 1.52 12.44 -14.95
C ALA A 48 1.36 12.94 -13.52
N LYS A 49 1.19 14.24 -13.33
CA LYS A 49 1.00 14.81 -12.02
C LYS A 49 -0.28 14.33 -11.36
N LYS A 50 -1.36 14.32 -12.12
CA LYS A 50 -2.65 13.86 -11.59
C LYS A 50 -2.60 12.39 -11.27
N VAL A 51 -1.95 11.61 -12.12
CA VAL A 51 -1.77 10.17 -11.89
C VAL A 51 -0.99 9.95 -10.59
N GLY A 52 0.15 10.62 -10.45
CA GLY A 52 0.97 10.51 -9.27
C GLY A 52 0.23 10.91 -8.00
N ASN A 53 -0.60 11.95 -8.07
CA ASN A 53 -1.37 12.39 -6.91
C ASN A 53 -2.41 11.35 -6.49
N ARG A 54 -3.07 10.70 -7.45
CA ARG A 54 -4.04 9.66 -7.14
C ARG A 54 -3.38 8.48 -6.45
N ILE A 55 -2.18 8.11 -6.90
CA ILE A 55 -1.43 7.02 -6.30
C ILE A 55 -0.99 7.40 -4.88
N ARG A 56 -0.48 8.62 -4.70
CA ARG A 56 -0.02 9.08 -3.39
C ARG A 56 -1.14 9.13 -2.36
N ARG A 57 -2.35 9.36 -2.76
CA ARG A 57 -3.49 9.33 -1.84
C ARG A 57 -3.70 7.95 -1.23
N ARG A 58 -3.19 6.91 -1.87
CA ARG A 58 -3.31 5.54 -1.38
C ARG A 58 -2.00 5.06 -0.78
N LYS A 59 -1.14 5.98 -0.41
CA LYS A 59 0.19 5.67 0.13
C LYS A 59 0.15 4.65 1.26
N ARG A 60 -0.76 4.83 2.19
CA ARG A 60 -0.84 3.93 3.34
C ARG A 60 -1.22 2.51 2.95
N ALA A 61 -2.05 2.37 1.94
CA ALA A 61 -2.45 1.05 1.47
C ALA A 61 -1.24 0.31 0.89
N PHE A 62 -0.41 1.01 0.12
CA PHE A 62 0.78 0.41 -0.45
C PHE A 62 1.81 0.08 0.63
N GLN A 63 1.99 0.97 1.60
CA GLN A 63 2.88 0.71 2.73
C GLN A 63 2.44 -0.50 3.51
N ALA A 64 1.14 -0.68 3.69
CA ALA A 64 0.60 -1.82 4.43
C ALA A 64 0.93 -3.14 3.75
N CYS A 65 0.98 -3.15 2.41
CA CYS A 65 1.36 -4.36 1.67
C CYS A 65 2.75 -4.84 2.07
N TYR A 66 3.69 -3.89 2.14
CA TYR A 66 5.06 -4.19 2.49
C TYR A 66 5.19 -4.54 3.97
N GLU A 67 4.58 -3.70 4.80
CA GLU A 67 4.68 -3.84 6.24
C GLU A 67 4.21 -5.20 6.72
N ARG A 68 3.12 -5.67 6.16
CA ARG A 68 2.55 -6.95 6.54
C ARG A 68 3.51 -8.10 6.26
N GLU A 69 4.17 -8.07 5.10
CA GLU A 69 5.10 -9.14 4.74
C GLU A 69 6.45 -9.00 5.43
N LEU A 70 6.82 -7.80 5.78
CA LEU A 70 8.07 -7.56 6.48
C LEU A 70 8.09 -8.23 7.85
N LYS A 71 6.93 -8.38 8.48
CA LYS A 71 6.82 -9.08 9.75
C LYS A 71 7.16 -10.55 9.62
N ARG A 72 6.94 -11.10 8.42
CA ARG A 72 7.19 -12.52 8.17
C ARG A 72 8.57 -12.76 7.59
N SER A 73 9.10 -11.78 6.91
CA SER A 73 10.37 -11.90 6.23
C SER A 73 11.08 -10.55 6.29
N SER A 74 11.85 -10.37 7.32
CA SER A 74 12.42 -9.06 7.66
C SER A 74 13.48 -8.55 6.68
N ASP A 75 13.91 -9.40 5.74
CA ASP A 75 14.94 -9.02 4.78
C ASP A 75 14.38 -8.48 3.47
N LEU A 76 13.06 -8.41 3.35
CA LEU A 76 12.47 -7.96 2.11
C LEU A 76 12.80 -6.50 1.86
N ALA A 77 13.29 -6.20 0.67
CA ALA A 77 13.53 -4.85 0.23
C ALA A 77 13.68 -4.87 -1.28
N GLY A 78 13.39 -3.76 -1.93
CA GLY A 78 13.59 -3.66 -3.37
C GLY A 78 12.44 -2.98 -4.05
N LYS A 79 12.36 -3.19 -5.35
CA LYS A 79 11.45 -2.49 -6.23
C LYS A 79 10.33 -3.39 -6.72
N VAL A 80 9.15 -2.81 -6.82
CA VAL A 80 8.03 -3.40 -7.56
C VAL A 80 7.69 -2.41 -8.66
N LEU A 81 7.80 -2.85 -9.90
CA LEU A 81 7.51 -2.00 -11.06
C LEU A 81 6.23 -2.50 -11.70
N LEU A 82 5.26 -1.63 -11.83
CA LEU A 82 3.97 -1.96 -12.39
C LEU A 82 3.73 -1.24 -13.70
N GLU A 83 3.09 -1.93 -14.64
CA GLU A 83 2.58 -1.30 -15.84
C GLU A 83 1.06 -1.28 -15.72
N VAL A 84 0.47 -0.10 -15.82
CA VAL A 84 -0.94 0.11 -15.59
C VAL A 84 -1.61 0.59 -16.86
N THR A 85 -2.70 -0.05 -17.25
CA THR A 85 -3.51 0.39 -18.37
C THR A 85 -4.79 0.99 -17.82
N VAL A 86 -5.02 2.27 -18.11
CA VAL A 86 -6.20 3.01 -17.67
C VAL A 86 -7.14 3.12 -18.85
N GLY A 87 -8.37 2.68 -18.67
CA GLY A 87 -9.36 2.74 -19.73
C GLY A 87 -9.89 4.14 -19.93
N SER A 88 -10.62 4.33 -21.01
CA SER A 88 -11.18 5.64 -21.37
C SER A 88 -12.10 6.20 -20.31
N ASN A 89 -12.62 5.35 -19.43
CA ASN A 89 -13.51 5.78 -18.34
C ASN A 89 -12.75 6.09 -17.05
N GLY A 90 -11.42 6.00 -17.06
CA GLY A 90 -10.60 6.27 -15.87
C GLY A 90 -10.40 5.05 -14.98
N ARG A 91 -11.03 3.93 -15.30
CA ARG A 91 -10.85 2.72 -14.51
C ARG A 91 -9.65 1.96 -15.00
N VAL A 92 -8.99 1.29 -14.06
CA VAL A 92 -7.83 0.46 -14.39
C VAL A 92 -8.32 -0.80 -15.07
N ASN A 93 -7.87 -1.05 -16.30
CA ASN A 93 -8.20 -2.26 -17.04
C ASN A 93 -7.25 -3.40 -16.72
N SER A 94 -5.99 -3.10 -16.53
CA SER A 94 -5.01 -4.13 -16.18
C SER A 94 -3.82 -3.55 -15.45
N VAL A 95 -3.19 -4.38 -14.64
CA VAL A 95 -1.93 -4.04 -13.97
C VAL A 95 -1.03 -5.24 -14.13
N GLU A 96 0.14 -5.03 -14.73
CA GLU A 96 1.13 -6.09 -14.88
C GLU A 96 2.33 -5.77 -14.01
N ILE A 97 2.87 -6.79 -13.36
CA ILE A 97 4.08 -6.64 -12.57
C ILE A 97 5.25 -6.90 -13.49
N LEU A 98 6.02 -5.85 -13.80
CA LEU A 98 7.18 -5.96 -14.68
C LEU A 98 8.43 -6.40 -13.92
N GLU A 99 8.56 -5.94 -12.67
CA GLU A 99 9.68 -6.32 -11.80
C GLU A 99 9.16 -6.45 -10.39
N ASN A 100 9.68 -7.41 -9.65
CA ASN A 100 9.31 -7.59 -8.27
C ASN A 100 10.49 -8.19 -7.52
N ASP A 101 11.20 -7.35 -6.78
CA ASP A 101 12.36 -7.78 -5.99
C ASP A 101 11.97 -8.31 -4.62
N LEU A 102 10.70 -8.25 -4.27
CA LEU A 102 10.24 -8.70 -2.96
C LEU A 102 9.70 -10.11 -3.05
N ASN A 103 8.40 -10.28 -2.79
CA ASN A 103 7.81 -11.60 -2.92
C ASN A 103 6.43 -11.49 -3.57
N ALA A 104 5.84 -12.62 -3.88
CA ALA A 104 4.55 -12.64 -4.57
C ALA A 104 3.45 -11.96 -3.78
N SER A 105 3.49 -12.09 -2.45
CA SER A 105 2.46 -11.48 -1.60
C SER A 105 2.49 -9.97 -1.68
N VAL A 106 3.68 -9.37 -1.61
CA VAL A 106 3.79 -7.92 -1.74
C VAL A 106 3.37 -7.48 -3.13
N GLY A 107 3.87 -8.17 -4.16
CA GLY A 107 3.55 -7.81 -5.54
C GLY A 107 2.06 -7.86 -5.82
N ASN A 108 1.41 -8.94 -5.41
CA ASN A 108 -0.02 -9.10 -5.63
C ASN A 108 -0.84 -8.09 -4.84
N CYS A 109 -0.39 -7.77 -3.62
CA CYS A 109 -1.06 -6.78 -2.79
C CYS A 109 -0.98 -5.40 -3.44
N VAL A 110 0.21 -4.99 -3.86
CA VAL A 110 0.43 -3.69 -4.50
C VAL A 110 -0.39 -3.60 -5.80
N ARG A 111 -0.37 -4.66 -6.59
CA ARG A 111 -1.14 -4.73 -7.82
C ARG A 111 -2.63 -4.56 -7.55
N SER A 112 -3.13 -5.25 -6.53
CA SER A 112 -4.55 -5.17 -6.17
C SER A 112 -4.94 -3.77 -5.75
N LYS A 113 -4.09 -3.09 -4.97
CA LYS A 113 -4.38 -1.72 -4.54
C LYS A 113 -4.38 -0.77 -5.74
N MET A 114 -3.43 -0.97 -6.65
CA MET A 114 -3.36 -0.13 -7.85
C MET A 114 -4.61 -0.30 -8.70
N ARG A 115 -5.11 -1.52 -8.82
CA ARG A 115 -6.32 -1.78 -9.62
C ARG A 115 -7.54 -1.06 -9.10
N SER A 116 -7.58 -0.73 -7.84
CA SER A 116 -8.74 -0.10 -7.21
C SER A 116 -8.76 1.43 -7.34
N ILE A 117 -7.70 2.01 -7.88
CA ILE A 117 -7.62 3.46 -8.02
C ILE A 117 -8.42 3.92 -9.23
N ARG A 118 -9.15 5.03 -9.06
CA ARG A 118 -9.82 5.69 -10.16
C ARG A 118 -8.94 6.83 -10.61
N PHE A 119 -8.60 6.83 -11.87
CA PHE A 119 -7.78 7.88 -12.46
C PHE A 119 -8.66 8.83 -13.26
N PRO A 120 -8.16 10.01 -13.62
CA PRO A 120 -8.88 10.87 -14.54
C PRO A 120 -9.05 10.15 -15.87
N LYS A 121 -10.09 10.50 -16.61
CA LYS A 121 -10.27 9.93 -17.93
C LYS A 121 -9.14 10.42 -18.83
N PRO A 122 -8.52 9.52 -19.59
CA PRO A 122 -7.51 9.96 -20.55
C PRO A 122 -8.13 10.89 -21.59
N ASP A 123 -7.36 11.87 -22.04
CA ASP A 123 -7.82 12.76 -23.08
C ASP A 123 -7.83 11.99 -24.40
N GLY A 124 -8.68 12.38 -25.29
CA GLY A 124 -8.76 11.75 -26.61
C GLY A 124 -9.61 10.50 -26.64
N GLY A 125 -10.09 10.02 -25.52
CA GLY A 125 -11.01 8.87 -25.47
C GLY A 125 -10.37 7.51 -25.60
N ASP A 126 -9.03 7.44 -25.66
CA ASP A 126 -8.32 6.18 -25.75
C ASP A 126 -7.76 5.76 -24.40
N GLU A 127 -7.28 4.53 -24.33
CA GLU A 127 -6.58 4.05 -23.15
C GLU A 127 -5.27 4.79 -22.96
N ALA A 128 -4.79 4.82 -21.73
CA ALA A 128 -3.47 5.33 -21.43
C ALA A 128 -2.70 4.28 -20.65
N ILE A 129 -1.40 4.22 -20.88
CA ILE A 129 -0.53 3.24 -20.21
C ILE A 129 0.59 3.99 -19.53
N PHE A 130 0.85 3.62 -18.28
CA PHE A 130 2.00 4.19 -17.57
C PHE A 130 2.67 3.12 -16.74
N THR A 131 3.92 3.37 -16.38
CA THR A 131 4.64 2.51 -15.44
C THR A 131 4.86 3.27 -14.15
N TYR A 132 4.87 2.55 -13.05
CA TYR A 132 5.05 3.16 -11.76
C TYR A 132 5.92 2.28 -10.86
N PRO A 133 7.04 2.80 -10.34
CA PRO A 133 7.90 2.04 -9.45
C PRO A 133 7.61 2.37 -8.00
N PHE A 134 7.59 1.32 -7.17
CA PHE A 134 7.61 1.48 -5.72
C PHE A 134 8.94 0.93 -5.24
N VAL A 135 9.66 1.67 -4.44
CA VAL A 135 10.89 1.17 -3.84
C VAL A 135 10.67 1.08 -2.34
N PHE A 136 10.74 -0.13 -1.82
CA PHE A 136 10.52 -0.40 -0.41
C PHE A 136 11.83 -0.76 0.27
N SER A 137 12.03 -0.22 1.45
CA SER A 137 13.18 -0.57 2.26
C SER A 137 12.85 -0.35 3.72
N LYS A 138 13.68 -0.94 4.59
CA LYS A 138 13.55 -0.68 6.01
C LYS A 138 14.09 0.72 6.28
N GLY A 139 13.40 1.46 7.08
CA GLY A 139 13.78 2.82 7.40
C GLY A 139 14.86 2.96 8.44
#